data_c26d52782ebb3578d32e6508a8c02e08
#
_entry.id   c26d52782ebb3578d32e6508a8c02e08
#
_cell.length_a   1.000
_cell.length_b   1.000
_cell.length_c   1.000
_cell.angle_alpha   90.00
_cell.angle_beta   90.00
_cell.angle_gamma   90.00
#
_symmetry.space_group_name_H-M   'P 1'
#
loop_
_entity.id
_entity.type
_entity.pdbx_description
1 polymer ?
#
loop_
_entity_poly.entity_id
_entity_poly.type
_entity_poly.pdbx_seq_one_letter_code
_entity_poly.pdbx_strand_id
1 'polypeptide(L)'
;MGISWRGAGSPKAMSASNGAPGAAPNPTGPTMPGLLPPPGPQSRVELPGDGVLSKLPGEGDLLAWTVDDGVDTDVVRLYTQFAKDTGIRLTYFVNGIYRSWTDNAALLRPLVESGQIQLANHTWSHPDLTKVSKSRIADELSRNDRFLRDTYGVDATPYFRPPYGNHNAEVDEVAADLGYRMATLWCGTLGDSSVLSEDDVVKMADQFFTAQNIVIGHLNHQPVTHVYGQLVDIIRARALRTVTLNDVFLRPEIPHLT
;
A
#
# COMPACT_ATOMS: atom_id res chain seq x y z
N MET A 1 -13.93 12.76 -76.97
CA MET A 1 -14.90 12.50 -75.88
C MET A 1 -14.22 12.68 -74.61
N GLY A 2 -14.44 13.82 -73.98
CA GLY A 2 -13.83 14.17 -72.66
C GLY A 2 -14.77 13.79 -71.55
N ILE A 3 -14.23 13.35 -70.42
CA ILE A 3 -14.94 13.32 -69.14
C ILE A 3 -14.03 13.96 -68.11
N SER A 4 -14.49 15.11 -67.64
CA SER A 4 -13.96 15.90 -66.57
C SER A 4 -14.38 15.31 -65.22
N TRP A 5 -13.43 15.16 -64.26
CA TRP A 5 -13.74 14.96 -62.87
C TRP A 5 -13.22 16.12 -62.05
N ARG A 6 -14.16 16.80 -61.39
CA ARG A 6 -13.89 17.90 -60.43
C ARG A 6 -13.70 17.33 -59.03
N GLY A 7 -12.71 17.84 -58.37
CA GLY A 7 -12.60 18.28 -56.98
C GLY A 7 -13.12 17.38 -55.86
N ALA A 8 -12.21 16.80 -55.11
CA ALA A 8 -12.50 16.37 -53.75
C ALA A 8 -11.77 17.29 -52.76
N GLY A 9 -12.58 17.87 -51.89
CA GLY A 9 -12.11 18.83 -50.87
C GLY A 9 -11.23 18.19 -49.82
N SER A 10 -10.29 18.99 -49.32
CA SER A 10 -9.41 18.68 -48.20
C SER A 10 -10.19 18.44 -46.91
N PRO A 11 -9.86 17.44 -46.11
CA PRO A 11 -10.46 17.31 -44.77
C PRO A 11 -9.90 18.36 -43.81
N LYS A 12 -10.81 19.03 -43.13
CA LYS A 12 -10.56 19.93 -42.01
C LYS A 12 -9.83 19.18 -40.88
N ALA A 13 -8.71 19.72 -40.43
CA ALA A 13 -8.05 19.28 -39.23
C ALA A 13 -8.98 19.42 -38.01
N MET A 14 -9.30 18.32 -37.37
CA MET A 14 -9.95 18.33 -36.05
C MET A 14 -8.93 18.65 -34.98
N SER A 15 -9.16 19.75 -34.30
CA SER A 15 -8.43 20.16 -33.10
C SER A 15 -8.60 19.07 -32.00
N ALA A 16 -7.51 18.46 -31.62
CA ALA A 16 -7.49 17.60 -30.43
C ALA A 16 -7.53 18.50 -29.18
N SER A 17 -8.63 18.42 -28.44
CA SER A 17 -8.71 19.00 -27.11
C SER A 17 -7.82 18.20 -26.17
N ASN A 18 -6.79 18.86 -25.62
CA ASN A 18 -6.02 18.34 -24.49
C ASN A 18 -6.95 18.22 -23.28
N GLY A 19 -7.44 17.01 -23.03
CA GLY A 19 -8.06 16.66 -21.77
C GLY A 19 -7.00 16.61 -20.68
N ALA A 20 -7.19 17.38 -19.62
CA ALA A 20 -6.41 17.29 -18.39
C ALA A 20 -6.41 15.83 -17.86
N PRO A 21 -5.32 15.35 -17.22
CA PRO A 21 -5.30 14.03 -16.63
C PRO A 21 -6.42 13.94 -15.58
N GLY A 22 -7.35 13.01 -15.82
CA GLY A 22 -8.51 12.81 -14.97
C GLY A 22 -8.09 12.49 -13.54
N ALA A 23 -8.72 13.16 -12.58
CA ALA A 23 -8.64 12.82 -11.17
C ALA A 23 -8.94 11.32 -11.00
N ALA A 24 -8.12 10.62 -10.22
CA ALA A 24 -8.34 9.23 -9.89
C ALA A 24 -9.78 9.06 -9.32
N PRO A 25 -10.51 8.02 -9.75
CA PRO A 25 -11.88 7.83 -9.28
C PRO A 25 -11.90 7.67 -7.76
N ASN A 26 -12.84 8.35 -7.11
CA ASN A 26 -13.13 8.10 -5.71
C ASN A 26 -13.43 6.61 -5.53
N PRO A 27 -12.86 5.94 -4.51
CA PRO A 27 -13.13 4.52 -4.27
C PRO A 27 -14.59 4.32 -3.86
N THR A 28 -15.43 3.92 -4.80
CA THR A 28 -16.85 3.57 -4.60
C THR A 28 -17.05 2.06 -4.49
N GLY A 29 -16.20 1.39 -3.69
CA GLY A 29 -16.46 0.00 -3.30
C GLY A 29 -17.52 -0.10 -2.22
N PRO A 30 -18.19 -1.25 -2.05
CA PRO A 30 -19.12 -1.46 -0.95
C PRO A 30 -18.38 -1.37 0.38
N THR A 31 -18.73 -0.37 1.19
CA THR A 31 -18.26 -0.28 2.57
C THR A 31 -19.26 -0.97 3.48
N MET A 32 -18.79 -1.82 4.39
CA MET A 32 -19.68 -2.43 5.40
C MET A 32 -20.39 -1.33 6.20
N PRO A 33 -21.67 -1.52 6.55
CA PRO A 33 -22.39 -0.57 7.39
C PRO A 33 -21.59 -0.26 8.67
N GLY A 34 -21.44 1.04 8.97
CA GLY A 34 -20.75 1.53 10.17
C GLY A 34 -19.23 1.70 10.03
N LEU A 35 -18.63 1.39 8.88
CA LEU A 35 -17.27 1.81 8.56
C LEU A 35 -17.30 3.19 7.88
N LEU A 36 -16.35 4.04 8.24
CA LEU A 36 -16.23 5.38 7.68
C LEU A 36 -15.39 5.34 6.39
N PRO A 37 -15.75 6.13 5.36
CA PRO A 37 -14.96 6.22 4.13
C PRO A 37 -13.61 6.90 4.40
N PRO A 38 -12.58 6.66 3.58
CA PRO A 38 -11.31 7.37 3.70
C PRO A 38 -11.49 8.87 3.48
N PRO A 39 -10.54 9.69 3.95
CA PRO A 39 -10.55 11.12 3.69
C PRO A 39 -10.41 11.41 2.19
N GLY A 40 -10.92 12.56 1.75
CA GLY A 40 -10.79 12.96 0.34
C GLY A 40 -9.34 13.31 -0.03
N PRO A 41 -8.99 13.28 -1.34
CA PRO A 41 -7.63 13.55 -1.80
C PRO A 41 -7.08 14.93 -1.39
N GLN A 42 -7.93 15.91 -1.20
CA GLN A 42 -7.58 17.28 -0.78
C GLN A 42 -7.11 17.37 0.67
N SER A 43 -7.30 16.34 1.48
CA SER A 43 -6.81 16.30 2.87
C SER A 43 -5.41 15.69 3.00
N ARG A 44 -4.80 15.27 1.89
CA ARG A 44 -3.45 14.73 1.90
C ARG A 44 -2.43 15.78 2.31
N VAL A 45 -1.42 15.35 3.05
CA VAL A 45 -0.35 16.20 3.56
C VAL A 45 1.00 15.77 2.99
N GLU A 46 1.98 16.65 3.07
CA GLU A 46 3.36 16.33 2.70
C GLU A 46 3.94 15.21 3.57
N LEU A 47 4.86 14.45 3.00
CA LEU A 47 5.62 13.45 3.75
C LEU A 47 6.52 14.12 4.80
N PRO A 48 6.76 13.46 5.95
CA PRO A 48 7.76 13.92 6.92
C PRO A 48 9.14 14.09 6.29
N GLY A 49 9.83 15.17 6.63
CA GLY A 49 11.13 15.51 6.04
C GLY A 49 12.30 14.70 6.61
N ASP A 50 12.11 13.98 7.73
CA ASP A 50 13.13 13.17 8.40
C ASP A 50 13.34 11.76 7.79
N GLY A 51 12.51 11.39 6.80
CA GLY A 51 12.60 10.12 6.11
C GLY A 51 12.07 8.91 6.89
N VAL A 52 11.50 9.11 8.08
CA VAL A 52 10.96 8.04 8.93
C VAL A 52 9.49 8.31 9.24
N LEU A 53 8.67 7.27 9.10
CA LEU A 53 7.24 7.33 9.38
C LEU A 53 6.85 6.20 10.35
N SER A 54 6.52 6.54 11.59
CA SER A 54 6.06 5.58 12.60
C SER A 54 4.62 5.81 13.07
N LYS A 55 4.06 7.00 12.79
CA LYS A 55 2.71 7.41 13.17
C LYS A 55 2.14 8.35 12.11
N LEU A 56 0.83 8.37 11.93
CA LEU A 56 0.17 9.34 11.05
C LEU A 56 0.22 10.75 11.66
N PRO A 57 0.37 11.80 10.83
CA PRO A 57 0.48 13.18 11.30
C PRO A 57 -0.85 13.74 11.81
N GLY A 58 -0.76 14.77 12.63
CA GLY A 58 -1.90 15.53 13.13
C GLY A 58 -2.75 14.79 14.15
N GLU A 59 -3.97 15.30 14.33
CA GLU A 59 -5.02 14.72 15.16
C GLU A 59 -6.18 14.26 14.25
N GLY A 60 -6.96 13.29 14.69
CA GLY A 60 -8.10 12.80 13.91
C GLY A 60 -8.52 11.39 14.27
N ASP A 61 -9.08 10.70 13.30
CA ASP A 61 -9.68 9.37 13.42
C ASP A 61 -9.07 8.33 12.46
N LEU A 62 -7.89 8.61 11.90
CA LEU A 62 -7.27 7.73 10.91
C LEU A 62 -6.56 6.55 11.57
N LEU A 63 -6.62 5.38 10.92
CA LEU A 63 -5.89 4.18 11.29
C LEU A 63 -5.21 3.60 10.04
N ALA A 64 -3.89 3.58 10.01
CA ALA A 64 -3.15 2.85 8.99
C ALA A 64 -2.89 1.41 9.49
N TRP A 65 -3.77 0.49 9.10
CA TRP A 65 -3.53 -0.93 9.33
C TRP A 65 -2.64 -1.46 8.18
N THR A 66 -1.42 -1.81 8.52
CA THR A 66 -0.40 -2.30 7.59
C THR A 66 -0.07 -3.75 7.89
N VAL A 67 0.25 -4.53 6.86
CA VAL A 67 0.59 -5.95 7.02
C VAL A 67 1.79 -6.31 6.16
N ASP A 68 2.67 -7.14 6.71
CA ASP A 68 3.97 -7.45 6.14
C ASP A 68 4.08 -8.89 5.61
N ASP A 69 5.11 -9.15 4.83
CA ASP A 69 5.65 -10.43 4.37
C ASP A 69 4.85 -11.11 3.25
N GLY A 70 3.84 -11.90 3.61
CA GLY A 70 3.08 -12.73 2.67
C GLY A 70 3.52 -14.19 2.63
N VAL A 71 3.99 -14.75 3.73
CA VAL A 71 4.50 -16.14 3.81
C VAL A 71 3.43 -17.17 3.51
N ASP A 72 2.22 -16.98 4.03
CA ASP A 72 1.11 -17.93 3.91
C ASP A 72 0.12 -17.50 2.81
N THR A 73 -0.05 -18.35 1.79
CA THR A 73 -0.93 -18.09 0.64
C THR A 73 -2.40 -17.92 1.04
N ASP A 74 -2.87 -18.68 2.02
CA ASP A 74 -4.26 -18.60 2.49
C ASP A 74 -4.48 -17.35 3.34
N VAL A 75 -3.52 -16.95 4.15
CA VAL A 75 -3.60 -15.70 4.93
C VAL A 75 -3.66 -14.50 3.99
N VAL A 76 -2.80 -14.43 2.96
CA VAL A 76 -2.87 -13.38 1.93
C VAL A 76 -4.23 -13.36 1.26
N ARG A 77 -4.76 -14.52 0.88
CA ARG A 77 -6.09 -14.64 0.25
C ARG A 77 -7.20 -14.16 1.19
N LEU A 78 -7.18 -14.58 2.45
CA LEU A 78 -8.23 -14.24 3.43
C LEU A 78 -8.21 -12.77 3.80
N TYR A 79 -7.03 -12.15 3.99
CA TYR A 79 -6.92 -10.70 4.18
C TYR A 79 -7.43 -9.91 2.98
N THR A 80 -7.08 -10.36 1.77
CA THR A 80 -7.53 -9.70 0.54
C THR A 80 -9.04 -9.83 0.35
N GLN A 81 -9.61 -11.01 0.62
CA GLN A 81 -11.06 -11.23 0.58
C GLN A 81 -11.78 -10.40 1.66
N PHE A 82 -11.25 -10.36 2.87
CA PHE A 82 -11.76 -9.54 3.95
C PHE A 82 -11.78 -8.05 3.58
N ALA A 83 -10.70 -7.53 3.02
CA ALA A 83 -10.67 -6.14 2.54
C ALA A 83 -11.74 -5.90 1.47
N LYS A 84 -11.87 -6.82 0.50
CA LYS A 84 -12.89 -6.75 -0.56
C LYS A 84 -14.31 -6.70 -0.01
N ASP A 85 -14.62 -7.56 0.96
CA ASP A 85 -15.98 -7.73 1.48
C ASP A 85 -16.39 -6.59 2.42
N THR A 86 -15.43 -5.97 3.09
CA THR A 86 -15.69 -4.94 4.11
C THR A 86 -15.49 -3.51 3.63
N GLY A 87 -14.68 -3.31 2.61
CA GLY A 87 -14.22 -1.98 2.21
C GLY A 87 -13.07 -1.42 3.06
N ILE A 88 -12.54 -2.19 4.01
CA ILE A 88 -11.36 -1.81 4.80
C ILE A 88 -10.17 -1.55 3.86
N ARG A 89 -9.39 -0.53 4.20
CA ARG A 89 -8.22 -0.11 3.44
C ARG A 89 -6.95 -0.53 4.17
N LEU A 90 -6.02 -1.12 3.42
CA LEU A 90 -4.80 -1.73 3.98
C LEU A 90 -3.57 -1.32 3.15
N THR A 91 -2.42 -1.29 3.80
CA THR A 91 -1.11 -1.22 3.11
C THR A 91 -0.37 -2.53 3.34
N TYR A 92 -0.01 -3.21 2.24
CA TYR A 92 0.78 -4.45 2.26
C TYR A 92 2.23 -4.14 1.94
N PHE A 93 3.14 -4.46 2.85
CA PHE A 93 4.57 -4.43 2.64
C PHE A 93 5.03 -5.82 2.18
N VAL A 94 5.31 -5.92 0.90
CA VAL A 94 5.46 -7.18 0.17
C VAL A 94 6.89 -7.66 0.16
N ASN A 95 7.11 -8.95 0.52
CA ASN A 95 8.32 -9.68 0.12
C ASN A 95 8.01 -10.50 -1.13
N GLY A 96 8.54 -10.08 -2.27
CA GLY A 96 8.19 -10.67 -3.57
C GLY A 96 8.66 -12.11 -3.78
N ILE A 97 9.48 -12.67 -2.89
CA ILE A 97 9.94 -14.05 -2.95
C ILE A 97 8.79 -15.07 -2.77
N TYR A 98 7.71 -14.68 -2.09
CA TYR A 98 6.62 -15.60 -1.77
C TYR A 98 5.63 -15.75 -2.92
N ARG A 99 5.27 -16.98 -3.25
CA ARG A 99 4.29 -17.30 -4.30
C ARG A 99 2.88 -16.82 -4.01
N SER A 100 2.56 -16.61 -2.75
CA SER A 100 1.28 -16.08 -2.30
C SER A 100 0.83 -14.85 -3.10
N TRP A 101 1.76 -14.01 -3.48
CA TRP A 101 1.51 -12.80 -4.25
C TRP A 101 1.09 -13.08 -5.69
N THR A 102 1.71 -14.05 -6.37
CA THR A 102 1.30 -14.45 -7.71
C THR A 102 0.06 -15.33 -7.70
N ASP A 103 -0.06 -16.22 -6.74
CA ASP A 103 -1.20 -17.13 -6.61
C ASP A 103 -2.51 -16.36 -6.34
N ASN A 104 -2.44 -15.24 -5.62
CA ASN A 104 -3.59 -14.38 -5.30
C ASN A 104 -3.72 -13.14 -6.21
N ALA A 105 -2.91 -13.00 -7.26
CA ALA A 105 -2.88 -11.79 -8.06
C ALA A 105 -4.24 -11.42 -8.69
N ALA A 106 -5.02 -12.41 -9.13
CA ALA A 106 -6.33 -12.16 -9.71
C ALA A 106 -7.34 -11.55 -8.73
N LEU A 107 -7.26 -11.91 -7.43
CA LEU A 107 -8.10 -11.35 -6.37
C LEU A 107 -7.60 -9.96 -5.94
N LEU A 108 -6.28 -9.79 -5.87
CA LEU A 108 -5.65 -8.59 -5.29
C LEU A 108 -5.62 -7.41 -6.26
N ARG A 109 -5.39 -7.64 -7.57
CA ARG A 109 -5.25 -6.56 -8.57
C ARG A 109 -6.39 -5.54 -8.57
N PRO A 110 -7.68 -5.92 -8.59
CA PRO A 110 -8.76 -4.94 -8.58
C PRO A 110 -8.75 -4.03 -7.35
N LEU A 111 -8.32 -4.53 -6.20
CA LEU A 111 -8.22 -3.77 -4.96
C LEU A 111 -7.01 -2.83 -4.96
N VAL A 112 -5.93 -3.23 -5.62
CA VAL A 112 -4.75 -2.38 -5.84
C VAL A 112 -5.07 -1.27 -6.83
N GLU A 113 -5.71 -1.58 -7.96
CA GLU A 113 -6.11 -0.63 -8.99
C GLU A 113 -7.10 0.42 -8.44
N SER A 114 -8.02 0.03 -7.57
CA SER A 114 -8.94 0.96 -6.89
C SER A 114 -8.28 1.79 -5.79
N GLY A 115 -7.04 1.45 -5.40
CA GLY A 115 -6.34 2.07 -4.28
C GLY A 115 -6.85 1.64 -2.90
N GLN A 116 -7.75 0.65 -2.82
CA GLN A 116 -8.23 0.12 -1.54
C GLN A 116 -7.13 -0.64 -0.79
N ILE A 117 -6.28 -1.36 -1.52
CA ILE A 117 -5.06 -1.95 -1.01
C ILE A 117 -3.87 -1.25 -1.69
N GLN A 118 -2.96 -0.74 -0.88
CA GLN A 118 -1.68 -0.22 -1.35
C GLN A 118 -0.61 -1.28 -1.19
N LEU A 119 0.22 -1.50 -2.23
CA LEU A 119 1.42 -2.32 -2.13
C LEU A 119 2.64 -1.43 -1.92
N ALA A 120 3.52 -1.83 -1.00
CA ALA A 120 4.76 -1.16 -0.65
C ALA A 120 5.91 -2.18 -0.56
N ASN A 121 7.15 -1.71 -0.51
CA ASN A 121 8.33 -2.54 -0.61
C ASN A 121 8.80 -3.02 0.78
N HIS A 122 8.90 -4.36 0.96
CA HIS A 122 9.47 -4.97 2.18
C HIS A 122 10.75 -5.77 1.88
N THR A 123 11.48 -5.42 0.82
CA THR A 123 12.59 -6.18 0.26
C THR A 123 12.16 -7.46 -0.46
N TRP A 124 13.07 -8.08 -1.21
CA TRP A 124 12.77 -9.33 -1.90
C TRP A 124 12.65 -10.51 -0.96
N SER A 125 13.67 -10.73 -0.10
CA SER A 125 13.85 -11.96 0.71
C SER A 125 13.97 -11.73 2.22
N HIS A 126 13.63 -10.52 2.71
CA HIS A 126 13.58 -10.19 4.13
C HIS A 126 14.91 -10.31 4.91
N PRO A 127 16.08 -9.89 4.37
CA PRO A 127 17.31 -9.84 5.17
C PRO A 127 17.32 -8.65 6.13
N ASP A 128 18.05 -8.74 7.22
CA ASP A 128 18.40 -7.57 8.02
C ASP A 128 19.35 -6.66 7.21
N LEU A 129 18.82 -5.56 6.69
CA LEU A 129 19.54 -4.66 5.79
C LEU A 129 20.77 -4.02 6.42
N THR A 130 20.81 -3.91 7.76
CA THR A 130 21.96 -3.35 8.48
C THR A 130 23.16 -4.32 8.54
N LYS A 131 22.98 -5.56 8.10
CA LYS A 131 24.00 -6.64 8.14
C LYS A 131 24.44 -7.09 6.76
N VAL A 132 24.01 -6.42 5.71
CA VAL A 132 24.38 -6.77 4.33
C VAL A 132 25.04 -5.59 3.64
N SER A 133 25.70 -5.83 2.50
CA SER A 133 26.39 -4.78 1.74
C SER A 133 25.41 -3.84 1.05
N LYS A 134 25.84 -2.59 0.73
CA LYS A 134 25.07 -1.62 -0.07
C LYS A 134 24.51 -2.21 -1.37
N SER A 135 25.34 -3.01 -2.08
CA SER A 135 24.90 -3.67 -3.31
C SER A 135 23.79 -4.70 -3.06
N ARG A 136 23.80 -5.38 -1.92
CA ARG A 136 22.73 -6.31 -1.54
C ARG A 136 21.46 -5.56 -1.12
N ILE A 137 21.58 -4.45 -0.41
CA ILE A 137 20.43 -3.58 -0.09
C ILE A 137 19.74 -3.13 -1.39
N ALA A 138 20.53 -2.62 -2.34
CA ALA A 138 20.02 -2.16 -3.63
C ALA A 138 19.36 -3.30 -4.44
N ASP A 139 19.96 -4.51 -4.45
CA ASP A 139 19.38 -5.67 -5.13
C ASP A 139 18.05 -6.11 -4.50
N GLU A 140 17.98 -6.17 -3.18
CA GLU A 140 16.75 -6.53 -2.44
C GLU A 140 15.59 -5.59 -2.76
N LEU A 141 15.82 -4.28 -2.73
CA LEU A 141 14.79 -3.29 -3.02
C LEU A 141 14.43 -3.25 -4.50
N SER A 142 15.41 -3.25 -5.41
CA SER A 142 15.18 -3.17 -6.85
C SER A 142 14.52 -4.43 -7.42
N ARG A 143 14.87 -5.61 -6.90
CA ARG A 143 14.26 -6.87 -7.32
C ARG A 143 12.79 -6.93 -6.93
N ASN A 144 12.48 -6.49 -5.72
CA ASN A 144 11.09 -6.40 -5.26
C ASN A 144 10.29 -5.34 -6.00
N ASP A 145 10.90 -4.19 -6.30
CA ASP A 145 10.29 -3.13 -7.11
C ASP A 145 9.89 -3.64 -8.51
N ARG A 146 10.81 -4.33 -9.21
CA ARG A 146 10.49 -4.96 -10.50
C ARG A 146 9.35 -5.94 -10.39
N PHE A 147 9.34 -6.79 -9.36
CA PHE A 147 8.25 -7.73 -9.12
C PHE A 147 6.89 -7.02 -8.97
N LEU A 148 6.82 -5.94 -8.18
CA LEU A 148 5.60 -5.17 -7.98
C LEU A 148 5.13 -4.48 -9.26
N ARG A 149 6.04 -3.93 -10.06
CA ARG A 149 5.74 -3.33 -11.36
C ARG A 149 5.24 -4.38 -12.36
N ASP A 150 5.95 -5.48 -12.50
CA ASP A 150 5.65 -6.53 -13.50
C ASP A 150 4.36 -7.26 -13.16
N THR A 151 4.10 -7.52 -11.86
CA THR A 151 2.94 -8.30 -11.43
C THR A 151 1.69 -7.44 -11.26
N TYR A 152 1.82 -6.22 -10.76
CA TYR A 152 0.69 -5.39 -10.35
C TYR A 152 0.63 -4.02 -11.03
N GLY A 153 1.65 -3.62 -11.79
CA GLY A 153 1.75 -2.28 -12.37
C GLY A 153 2.00 -1.19 -11.32
N VAL A 154 2.50 -1.55 -10.13
CA VAL A 154 2.64 -0.64 -9.00
C VAL A 154 4.04 -0.03 -8.96
N ASP A 155 4.10 1.28 -8.77
CA ASP A 155 5.25 2.00 -8.25
C ASP A 155 5.10 2.10 -6.73
N ALA A 156 5.94 1.38 -5.98
CA ALA A 156 5.86 1.33 -4.52
C ALA A 156 6.55 2.51 -3.83
N THR A 157 7.29 3.34 -4.57
CA THR A 157 7.90 4.53 -3.99
C THR A 157 6.84 5.50 -3.45
N PRO A 158 7.10 6.25 -2.41
CA PRO A 158 8.37 6.39 -1.69
C PRO A 158 8.51 5.45 -0.47
N TYR A 159 7.62 4.48 -0.27
CA TYR A 159 7.52 3.72 0.97
C TYR A 159 8.26 2.40 0.90
N PHE A 160 9.18 2.18 1.83
CA PHE A 160 9.69 0.85 2.15
C PHE A 160 9.59 0.58 3.64
N ARG A 161 9.52 -0.67 4.02
CA ARG A 161 9.65 -1.08 5.42
C ARG A 161 10.90 -1.95 5.53
N PRO A 162 11.92 -1.52 6.30
CA PRO A 162 13.09 -2.36 6.52
C PRO A 162 12.69 -3.58 7.35
N PRO A 163 13.16 -4.80 6.98
CA PRO A 163 12.96 -6.01 7.78
C PRO A 163 13.35 -5.80 9.24
N TYR A 164 12.53 -6.31 10.15
CA TYR A 164 12.67 -6.15 11.62
C TYR A 164 12.60 -4.70 12.12
N GLY A 165 12.28 -3.73 11.26
CA GLY A 165 12.39 -2.30 11.55
C GLY A 165 13.84 -1.81 11.61
N ASN A 166 14.81 -2.64 11.24
CA ASN A 166 16.24 -2.33 11.34
C ASN A 166 16.69 -1.50 10.14
N HIS A 167 17.09 -0.25 10.37
CA HIS A 167 17.69 0.62 9.38
C HIS A 167 18.78 1.49 10.00
N ASN A 168 19.60 2.08 9.18
CA ASN A 168 20.65 3.04 9.53
C ASN A 168 20.90 3.98 8.35
N ALA A 169 21.77 4.97 8.53
CA ALA A 169 22.04 5.96 7.49
C ALA A 169 22.49 5.35 6.15
N GLU A 170 23.20 4.22 6.16
CA GLU A 170 23.64 3.53 4.94
C GLU A 170 22.45 2.87 4.21
N VAL A 171 21.54 2.24 4.94
CA VAL A 171 20.30 1.66 4.39
C VAL A 171 19.44 2.76 3.79
N ASP A 172 19.26 3.86 4.53
CA ASP A 172 18.39 4.98 4.13
C ASP A 172 18.94 5.69 2.89
N GLU A 173 20.27 5.89 2.80
CA GLU A 173 20.94 6.45 1.62
C GLU A 173 20.69 5.59 0.37
N VAL A 174 20.96 4.27 0.45
CA VAL A 174 20.75 3.35 -0.68
C VAL A 174 19.28 3.26 -1.08
N ALA A 175 18.37 3.25 -0.11
CA ALA A 175 16.94 3.25 -0.38
C ALA A 175 16.49 4.55 -1.08
N ALA A 176 16.98 5.71 -0.61
CA ALA A 176 16.66 7.02 -1.19
C ALA A 176 17.14 7.15 -2.63
N ASP A 177 18.33 6.62 -2.98
CA ASP A 177 18.86 6.58 -4.35
C ASP A 177 17.95 5.80 -5.31
N LEU A 178 17.16 4.87 -4.79
CA LEU A 178 16.17 4.09 -5.53
C LEU A 178 14.75 4.71 -5.49
N GLY A 179 14.59 5.88 -4.87
CA GLY A 179 13.31 6.56 -4.72
C GLY A 179 12.54 6.21 -3.44
N TYR A 180 13.03 5.30 -2.63
CA TYR A 180 12.44 4.90 -1.35
C TYR A 180 12.91 5.84 -0.24
N ARG A 181 12.25 6.99 -0.10
CA ARG A 181 12.63 8.06 0.83
C ARG A 181 11.96 7.99 2.19
N MET A 182 11.11 6.99 2.40
CA MET A 182 10.30 6.89 3.61
C MET A 182 10.43 5.50 4.22
N ALA A 183 11.30 5.36 5.23
CA ALA A 183 11.36 4.18 6.08
C ALA A 183 10.09 4.14 6.94
N THR A 184 9.19 3.20 6.63
CA THR A 184 7.88 3.12 7.28
C THR A 184 7.94 2.10 8.42
N LEU A 185 7.96 2.61 9.64
CA LEU A 185 7.88 1.84 10.88
C LEU A 185 6.44 1.78 11.38
N TRP A 186 6.25 1.60 12.68
CA TRP A 186 4.94 1.50 13.34
C TRP A 186 4.99 2.00 14.79
N CYS A 187 3.82 2.29 15.34
CA CYS A 187 3.65 2.60 16.76
C CYS A 187 2.68 1.66 17.49
N GLY A 188 2.15 0.67 16.77
CA GLY A 188 1.29 -0.37 17.29
C GLY A 188 1.48 -1.68 16.54
N THR A 189 1.10 -2.80 17.14
CA THR A 189 1.29 -4.13 16.56
C THR A 189 0.11 -5.04 16.88
N LEU A 190 -0.18 -6.01 15.98
CA LEU A 190 -1.07 -7.14 16.27
C LEU A 190 -0.32 -8.30 16.95
N GLY A 191 1.02 -8.21 17.07
CA GLY A 191 1.84 -9.24 17.71
C GLY A 191 1.99 -10.55 16.92
N ASP A 192 1.44 -10.61 15.72
CA ASP A 192 1.23 -11.80 14.90
C ASP A 192 2.41 -12.16 13.97
N SER A 193 3.60 -11.62 14.23
CA SER A 193 4.85 -12.07 13.60
C SER A 193 5.23 -13.51 14.01
N SER A 194 4.64 -14.00 15.09
CA SER A 194 4.66 -15.39 15.53
C SER A 194 3.23 -15.87 15.75
N VAL A 195 3.05 -17.17 15.96
CA VAL A 195 1.72 -17.73 16.23
C VAL A 195 1.24 -17.28 17.61
N LEU A 196 0.24 -16.39 17.62
CA LEU A 196 -0.51 -15.99 18.81
C LEU A 196 -1.86 -16.71 18.88
N SER A 197 -2.50 -16.70 20.05
CA SER A 197 -3.92 -17.06 20.14
C SER A 197 -4.80 -15.98 19.50
N GLU A 198 -6.00 -16.35 19.08
CA GLU A 198 -7.01 -15.41 18.56
C GLU A 198 -7.32 -14.29 19.57
N ASP A 199 -7.46 -14.65 20.85
CA ASP A 199 -7.70 -13.69 21.95
C ASP A 199 -6.55 -12.69 22.12
N ASP A 200 -5.29 -13.12 21.94
CA ASP A 200 -4.16 -12.23 22.02
C ASP A 200 -4.11 -11.25 20.85
N VAL A 201 -4.46 -11.69 19.64
CA VAL A 201 -4.58 -10.80 18.47
C VAL A 201 -5.64 -9.73 18.72
N VAL A 202 -6.82 -10.11 19.23
CA VAL A 202 -7.90 -9.16 19.56
C VAL A 202 -7.47 -8.18 20.65
N LYS A 203 -6.78 -8.66 21.69
CA LYS A 203 -6.23 -7.81 22.76
C LYS A 203 -5.20 -6.81 22.25
N MET A 204 -4.32 -7.22 21.34
CA MET A 204 -3.37 -6.31 20.71
C MET A 204 -4.09 -5.28 19.84
N ALA A 205 -5.09 -5.69 19.05
CA ALA A 205 -5.91 -4.76 18.29
C ALA A 205 -6.65 -3.77 19.22
N ASP A 206 -7.24 -4.25 20.31
CA ASP A 206 -7.88 -3.36 21.28
C ASP A 206 -6.89 -2.34 21.89
N GLN A 207 -5.64 -2.71 22.11
CA GLN A 207 -4.61 -1.80 22.58
C GLN A 207 -4.18 -0.78 21.51
N PHE A 208 -4.00 -1.18 20.25
CA PHE A 208 -3.29 -0.41 19.25
C PHE A 208 -4.14 0.14 18.11
N PHE A 209 -5.37 -0.33 17.88
CA PHE A 209 -6.27 0.28 16.93
C PHE A 209 -6.82 1.59 17.49
N THR A 210 -5.98 2.59 17.52
CA THR A 210 -6.29 3.94 18.00
C THR A 210 -5.98 4.98 16.93
N ALA A 211 -6.57 6.17 17.09
CA ALA A 211 -6.43 7.25 16.13
C ALA A 211 -4.97 7.61 15.84
N GLN A 212 -4.69 7.84 14.58
CA GLN A 212 -3.39 8.23 14.02
C GLN A 212 -2.28 7.16 14.15
N ASN A 213 -2.61 5.94 14.55
CA ASN A 213 -1.62 4.88 14.62
C ASN A 213 -1.34 4.25 13.25
N ILE A 214 -0.06 3.90 13.04
CA ILE A 214 0.38 2.92 12.07
C ILE A 214 0.56 1.62 12.84
N VAL A 215 -0.27 0.62 12.53
CA VAL A 215 -0.26 -0.68 13.20
C VAL A 215 0.28 -1.73 12.24
N ILE A 216 1.26 -2.51 12.71
CA ILE A 216 1.82 -3.64 11.96
C ILE A 216 1.08 -4.93 12.30
N GLY A 217 0.72 -5.68 11.28
CA GLY A 217 0.36 -7.10 11.30
C GLY A 217 1.17 -7.85 10.27
N HIS A 218 0.94 -9.16 10.14
CA HIS A 218 1.69 -10.02 9.22
C HIS A 218 0.75 -10.95 8.44
N LEU A 219 1.16 -11.30 7.24
CA LEU A 219 0.44 -12.22 6.35
C LEU A 219 1.03 -13.65 6.44
N ASN A 220 1.30 -14.10 7.68
CA ASN A 220 2.10 -15.28 7.95
C ASN A 220 1.35 -16.39 8.72
N HIS A 221 0.37 -16.04 9.57
CA HIS A 221 -0.25 -16.99 10.49
C HIS A 221 -1.76 -16.84 10.51
N GLN A 222 -2.47 -17.98 10.65
CA GLN A 222 -3.93 -18.08 10.52
C GLN A 222 -4.75 -17.37 11.61
N PRO A 223 -4.34 -17.28 12.91
CA PRO A 223 -5.24 -16.82 13.97
C PRO A 223 -5.92 -15.47 13.70
N VAL A 224 -5.22 -14.49 13.11
CA VAL A 224 -5.80 -13.19 12.77
C VAL A 224 -6.98 -13.30 11.81
N THR A 225 -6.99 -14.32 10.92
CA THR A 225 -8.05 -14.51 9.93
C THR A 225 -9.36 -14.98 10.53
N HIS A 226 -9.32 -15.49 11.74
CA HIS A 226 -10.51 -15.98 12.44
C HIS A 226 -11.21 -14.89 13.27
N VAL A 227 -10.58 -13.74 13.46
CA VAL A 227 -11.06 -12.66 14.34
C VAL A 227 -11.38 -11.34 13.63
N TYR A 228 -11.41 -11.32 12.30
CA TYR A 228 -11.70 -10.11 11.52
C TYR A 228 -12.97 -9.37 11.97
N GLY A 229 -14.02 -10.09 12.35
CA GLY A 229 -15.26 -9.49 12.87
C GLY A 229 -15.01 -8.64 14.12
N GLN A 230 -14.27 -9.19 15.08
CA GLN A 230 -13.90 -8.49 16.33
C GLN A 230 -12.99 -7.28 16.05
N LEU A 231 -12.05 -7.39 15.10
CA LEU A 231 -11.20 -6.26 14.69
C LEU A 231 -12.02 -5.13 14.06
N VAL A 232 -13.00 -5.46 13.22
CA VAL A 232 -13.95 -4.49 12.63
C VAL A 232 -14.79 -3.82 13.72
N ASP A 233 -15.24 -4.57 14.72
CA ASP A 233 -16.06 -4.02 15.80
C ASP A 233 -15.27 -3.00 16.64
N ILE A 234 -13.97 -3.24 16.87
CA ILE A 234 -13.09 -2.25 17.53
C ILE A 234 -12.99 -0.98 16.68
N ILE A 235 -12.76 -1.11 15.36
CA ILE A 235 -12.67 0.02 14.43
C ILE A 235 -13.96 0.85 14.45
N ARG A 236 -15.13 0.19 14.40
CA ARG A 236 -16.44 0.83 14.46
C ARG A 236 -16.70 1.53 15.78
N ALA A 237 -16.45 0.84 16.90
CA ALA A 237 -16.70 1.37 18.23
C ALA A 237 -15.88 2.66 18.51
N ARG A 238 -14.72 2.78 17.85
CA ARG A 238 -13.84 3.94 17.96
C ARG A 238 -14.02 4.97 16.83
N ALA A 239 -14.96 4.73 15.92
CA ALA A 239 -15.20 5.54 14.73
C ALA A 239 -13.92 5.82 13.92
N LEU A 240 -13.04 4.83 13.80
CA LEU A 240 -11.79 4.95 13.05
C LEU A 240 -12.03 4.80 11.55
N ARG A 241 -11.27 5.57 10.76
CA ARG A 241 -11.15 5.43 9.31
C ARG A 241 -9.91 4.66 8.96
N THR A 242 -10.06 3.50 8.35
CA THR A 242 -8.89 2.79 7.80
C THR A 242 -8.41 3.49 6.54
N VAL A 243 -7.09 3.68 6.43
CA VAL A 243 -6.44 4.37 5.33
C VAL A 243 -5.22 3.59 4.83
N THR A 244 -4.93 3.74 3.55
CA THR A 244 -3.60 3.45 3.02
C THR A 244 -2.69 4.66 3.26
N LEU A 245 -1.38 4.50 3.14
CA LEU A 245 -0.45 5.64 3.24
C LEU A 245 -0.70 6.65 2.10
N ASN A 246 -1.08 6.17 0.91
CA ASN A 246 -1.44 7.02 -0.23
C ASN A 246 -2.74 7.82 -0.02
N ASP A 247 -3.59 7.45 0.92
CA ASP A 247 -4.77 8.26 1.29
C ASP A 247 -4.39 9.47 2.14
N VAL A 248 -3.27 9.37 2.86
CA VAL A 248 -2.84 10.38 3.84
C VAL A 248 -1.80 11.32 3.26
N PHE A 249 -0.88 10.82 2.43
CA PHE A 249 0.26 11.59 1.97
C PHE A 249 0.19 11.91 0.48
N LEU A 250 0.68 13.10 0.13
CA LEU A 250 0.98 13.46 -1.24
C LEU A 250 2.12 12.60 -1.76
N ARG A 251 1.97 12.07 -2.97
CA ARG A 251 3.10 11.42 -3.64
C ARG A 251 4.06 12.49 -4.12
N PRO A 252 5.37 12.36 -3.84
CA PRO A 252 6.36 13.24 -4.46
C PRO A 252 6.22 13.17 -5.98
N GLU A 253 6.19 14.33 -6.64
CA GLU A 253 6.33 14.35 -8.09
C GLU A 253 7.71 13.76 -8.44
N ILE A 254 7.73 12.68 -9.20
CA ILE A 254 8.98 12.16 -9.75
C ILE A 254 9.36 13.14 -10.86
N PRO A 255 10.50 13.86 -10.74
CA PRO A 255 10.98 14.65 -11.86
C PRO A 255 11.15 13.70 -13.05
N HIS A 256 10.37 13.91 -14.10
CA HIS A 256 10.60 13.21 -15.36
C HIS A 256 12.01 13.57 -15.80
N LEU A 257 12.93 12.60 -15.73
CA LEU A 257 14.22 12.72 -16.39
C LEU A 257 13.93 12.84 -17.89
N THR A 258 14.01 14.09 -18.36
CA THR A 258 13.97 14.45 -19.80
C THR A 258 15.25 14.02 -20.48
#